data_44c2207d1d1dc8c71471bedb7c1fd5ad
#
_entry.id   44c2207d1d1dc8c71471bedb7c1fd5ad
#
_cell.length_a   1.000
_cell.length_b   1.000
_cell.length_c   1.000
_cell.angle_alpha   90.00
_cell.angle_beta   90.00
_cell.angle_gamma   90.00
#
_symmetry.space_group_name_H-M   'P 1'
#
loop_
_entity.id
_entity.type
_entity.pdbx_description
1 polymer ?
#
loop_
_entity_poly.entity_id
_entity_poly.type
_entity_poly.pdbx_seq_one_letter_code
_entity_poly.pdbx_strand_id
1 'polypeptide(L)'
;RLYALYRDENGKDHYFSPEVVYKADLQKIIDEFKHSAQTKQDAWLVFAKLAKLQPFQDGNKRTALIAANAAYNVWEKENYLVLPFNELDRAEFTINLMRFYGATDHSAENKAFSKMLELLPNDNEQIYHKHINEQKALNPKTVKLKPLFRNDHKEMRR
;
A
#
# COMPACT_ATOMS: atom_id res chain seq x y z
N ARG A 1 -19.34 12.79 2.04
CA ARG A 1 -19.37 11.65 1.14
C ARG A 1 -19.55 10.39 1.94
N LEU A 2 -20.63 9.65 1.65
CA LEU A 2 -20.94 8.40 2.31
C LEU A 2 -20.11 7.29 1.66
N TYR A 3 -19.14 6.76 2.39
CA TYR A 3 -18.64 5.42 2.15
C TYR A 3 -19.75 4.47 2.55
N ALA A 4 -20.18 3.59 1.67
CA ALA A 4 -21.21 2.62 2.01
C ALA A 4 -20.53 1.34 2.52
N LEU A 5 -20.87 0.98 3.76
CA LEU A 5 -20.66 -0.37 4.27
C LEU A 5 -21.94 -1.15 4.00
N TYR A 6 -21.84 -2.24 3.30
CA TYR A 6 -22.92 -3.18 3.09
C TYR A 6 -22.57 -4.52 3.76
N ARG A 7 -23.50 -5.03 4.55
CA ARG A 7 -23.40 -6.38 5.10
C ARG A 7 -24.24 -7.31 4.27
N ASP A 8 -23.62 -8.32 3.68
CA ASP A 8 -24.33 -9.33 2.88
C ASP A 8 -25.14 -10.32 3.75
N GLU A 9 -25.91 -11.18 3.10
CA GLU A 9 -26.76 -12.19 3.74
C GLU A 9 -25.99 -13.17 4.63
N ASN A 10 -24.67 -13.31 4.39
CA ASN A 10 -23.75 -14.17 5.16
C ASN A 10 -23.11 -13.41 6.34
N GLY A 11 -23.48 -12.15 6.58
CA GLY A 11 -22.93 -11.31 7.64
C GLY A 11 -21.54 -10.74 7.31
N LYS A 12 -21.10 -10.80 6.07
CA LYS A 12 -19.82 -10.26 5.62
C LYS A 12 -19.95 -8.79 5.24
N ASP A 13 -19.07 -7.96 5.79
CA ASP A 13 -19.02 -6.54 5.48
C ASP A 13 -18.26 -6.30 4.17
N HIS A 14 -18.88 -5.54 3.29
CA HIS A 14 -18.30 -5.07 2.04
C HIS A 14 -18.11 -3.57 2.10
N TYR A 15 -16.92 -3.10 1.72
CA TYR A 15 -16.61 -1.69 1.58
C TYR A 15 -16.80 -1.27 0.13
N PHE A 16 -17.59 -0.22 -0.09
CA PHE A 16 -17.71 0.45 -1.37
C PHE A 16 -17.00 1.80 -1.31
N SER A 17 -15.99 1.97 -2.15
CA SER A 17 -15.36 3.26 -2.37
C SER A 17 -16.35 4.27 -2.99
N PRO A 18 -16.07 5.57 -2.92
CA PRO A 18 -16.87 6.56 -3.62
C PRO A 18 -16.95 6.25 -5.11
N GLU A 19 -18.15 6.34 -5.69
CA GLU A 19 -18.37 6.12 -7.12
C GLU A 19 -17.58 7.11 -7.98
N VAL A 20 -17.42 8.34 -7.49
CA VAL A 20 -16.65 9.38 -8.15
C VAL A 20 -15.63 9.96 -7.19
N VAL A 21 -14.36 9.93 -7.58
CA VAL A 21 -13.24 10.55 -6.87
C VAL A 21 -12.88 11.86 -7.58
N TYR A 22 -12.91 12.97 -6.85
CA TYR A 22 -12.53 14.27 -7.39
C TYR A 22 -11.07 14.60 -7.05
N LYS A 23 -10.45 15.42 -7.88
CA LYS A 23 -9.10 15.96 -7.62
C LYS A 23 -8.98 16.57 -6.21
N ALA A 24 -10.04 17.23 -5.73
CA ALA A 24 -10.07 17.82 -4.40
C ALA A 24 -9.92 16.79 -3.27
N ASP A 25 -10.42 15.56 -3.45
CA ASP A 25 -10.26 14.50 -2.44
C ASP A 25 -8.81 14.06 -2.31
N LEU A 26 -8.12 13.91 -3.46
CA LEU A 26 -6.69 13.61 -3.50
C LEU A 26 -5.87 14.76 -2.93
N GLN A 27 -6.19 15.99 -3.34
CA GLN A 27 -5.48 17.19 -2.87
C GLN A 27 -5.58 17.34 -1.35
N LYS A 28 -6.74 17.06 -0.77
CA LYS A 28 -6.96 17.12 0.67
C LYS A 28 -5.99 16.19 1.42
N ILE A 29 -5.81 14.94 0.94
CA ILE A 29 -4.89 13.98 1.58
C ILE A 29 -3.44 14.50 1.55
N ILE A 30 -3.03 15.07 0.43
CA ILE A 30 -1.67 15.62 0.28
C ILE A 30 -1.48 16.88 1.13
N ASP A 31 -2.49 17.74 1.21
CA ASP A 31 -2.40 18.96 2.02
C ASP A 31 -2.40 18.63 3.51
N GLU A 32 -3.14 17.64 3.97
CA GLU A 32 -3.05 17.14 5.34
C GLU A 32 -1.63 16.65 5.67
N PHE A 33 -0.99 15.91 4.76
CA PHE A 33 0.40 15.50 4.96
C PHE A 33 1.36 16.68 5.00
N LYS A 34 1.22 17.66 4.12
CA LYS A 34 2.06 18.87 4.09
C LYS A 34 1.96 19.69 5.37
N HIS A 35 0.80 19.69 6.03
CA HIS A 35 0.56 20.41 7.28
C HIS A 35 0.86 19.57 8.54
N SER A 36 1.19 18.29 8.39
CA SER A 36 1.61 17.41 9.49
C SER A 36 3.11 17.55 9.79
N ALA A 37 3.61 16.78 10.75
CA ALA A 37 5.05 16.68 11.02
C ALA A 37 5.84 15.95 9.92
N GLN A 38 5.17 15.43 8.89
CA GLN A 38 5.74 14.72 7.75
C GLN A 38 6.63 13.53 8.19
N THR A 39 6.20 12.84 9.23
CA THR A 39 6.86 11.64 9.72
C THR A 39 6.58 10.43 8.82
N LYS A 40 7.32 9.34 9.05
CA LYS A 40 7.04 8.06 8.38
C LYS A 40 5.62 7.55 8.67
N GLN A 41 5.12 7.80 9.88
CA GLN A 41 3.76 7.48 10.27
C GLN A 41 2.72 8.30 9.49
N ASP A 42 2.96 9.61 9.30
CA ASP A 42 2.09 10.46 8.49
C ASP A 42 2.04 9.98 7.03
N ALA A 43 3.17 9.52 6.49
CA ALA A 43 3.22 8.95 5.15
C ALA A 43 2.42 7.63 5.04
N TRP A 44 2.45 6.78 6.07
CA TRP A 44 1.58 5.60 6.13
C TRP A 44 0.10 5.97 6.19
N LEU A 45 -0.24 7.10 6.81
CA LEU A 45 -1.61 7.61 6.80
C LEU A 45 -2.03 8.07 5.39
N VAL A 46 -1.13 8.68 4.61
CA VAL A 46 -1.35 8.97 3.18
C VAL A 46 -1.66 7.66 2.43
N PHE A 47 -0.86 6.61 2.63
CA PHE A 47 -1.12 5.30 2.05
C PHE A 47 -2.53 4.80 2.37
N ALA A 48 -2.90 4.77 3.65
CA ALA A 48 -4.18 4.22 4.10
C ALA A 48 -5.37 5.00 3.52
N LYS A 49 -5.30 6.34 3.52
CA LYS A 49 -6.35 7.21 2.97
C LYS A 49 -6.50 7.09 1.46
N LEU A 50 -5.39 7.04 0.71
CA LEU A 50 -5.43 6.84 -0.75
C LEU A 50 -5.95 5.44 -1.11
N ALA A 51 -5.50 4.41 -0.38
CA ALA A 51 -6.00 3.05 -0.57
C ALA A 51 -7.50 2.92 -0.28
N LYS A 52 -8.01 3.64 0.76
CA LYS A 52 -9.44 3.73 1.09
C LYS A 52 -10.23 4.45 -0.01
N LEU A 53 -9.70 5.50 -0.59
CA LEU A 53 -10.37 6.30 -1.62
C LEU A 53 -10.57 5.53 -2.92
N GLN A 54 -9.70 4.59 -3.25
CA GLN A 54 -9.74 3.74 -4.45
C GLN A 54 -9.98 4.51 -5.76
N PRO A 55 -9.11 5.45 -6.14
CA PRO A 55 -9.32 6.30 -7.31
C PRO A 55 -9.25 5.57 -8.65
N PHE A 56 -8.76 4.34 -8.69
CA PHE A 56 -8.59 3.54 -9.89
C PHE A 56 -9.40 2.23 -9.82
N GLN A 57 -9.66 1.63 -10.96
CA GLN A 57 -10.34 0.32 -11.03
C GLN A 57 -9.48 -0.81 -10.46
N ASP A 58 -8.17 -0.74 -10.64
CA ASP A 58 -7.19 -1.69 -10.09
C ASP A 58 -5.90 -0.97 -9.66
N GLY A 59 -5.10 -1.66 -8.87
CA GLY A 59 -3.78 -1.17 -8.45
C GLY A 59 -3.79 -0.12 -7.34
N ASN A 60 -4.94 0.18 -6.72
CA ASN A 60 -5.08 1.24 -5.72
C ASN A 60 -4.06 1.15 -4.58
N LYS A 61 -3.85 -0.04 -3.99
CA LYS A 61 -2.86 -0.22 -2.91
C LYS A 61 -1.42 0.01 -3.37
N ARG A 62 -1.07 -0.46 -4.59
CA ARG A 62 0.27 -0.24 -5.16
C ARG A 62 0.53 1.23 -5.43
N THR A 63 -0.44 1.91 -6.05
CA THR A 63 -0.36 3.35 -6.31
C THR A 63 -0.30 4.16 -5.03
N ALA A 64 -1.10 3.81 -4.02
CA ALA A 64 -1.07 4.46 -2.71
C ALA A 64 0.30 4.32 -2.03
N LEU A 65 0.95 3.15 -2.12
CA LEU A 65 2.27 2.93 -1.56
C LEU A 65 3.35 3.77 -2.28
N ILE A 66 3.28 3.85 -3.60
CA ILE A 66 4.18 4.69 -4.40
C ILE A 66 3.99 6.16 -4.03
N ALA A 67 2.75 6.64 -3.95
CA ALA A 67 2.45 8.03 -3.59
C ALA A 67 2.89 8.38 -2.16
N ALA A 68 2.71 7.48 -1.20
CA ALA A 68 3.17 7.67 0.17
C ALA A 68 4.71 7.74 0.26
N ASN A 69 5.42 6.87 -0.46
CA ASN A 69 6.87 6.92 -0.58
C ASN A 69 7.34 8.24 -1.21
N ALA A 70 6.69 8.69 -2.28
CA ALA A 70 7.01 9.97 -2.91
C ALA A 70 6.76 11.15 -1.97
N ALA A 71 5.62 11.18 -1.25
CA ALA A 71 5.32 12.21 -0.27
C ALA A 71 6.36 12.27 0.86
N TYR A 72 6.83 11.11 1.33
CA TYR A 72 7.84 11.02 2.37
C TYR A 72 9.26 11.38 1.90
N ASN A 73 9.47 11.56 0.59
CA ASN A 73 10.77 11.88 -0.02
C ASN A 73 11.84 10.82 0.30
N VAL A 74 11.51 9.56 0.02
CA VAL A 74 12.37 8.41 0.33
C VAL A 74 13.74 8.46 -0.36
N TRP A 75 13.86 9.19 -1.48
CA TRP A 75 15.11 9.34 -2.22
C TRP A 75 16.19 10.04 -1.40
N GLU A 76 15.80 11.03 -0.59
CA GLU A 76 16.73 11.74 0.30
C GLU A 76 16.91 11.04 1.65
N LYS A 77 15.86 10.38 2.14
CA LYS A 77 15.85 9.75 3.46
C LYS A 77 16.42 8.33 3.45
N GLU A 78 16.57 7.71 2.29
CA GLU A 78 16.99 6.31 2.11
C GLU A 78 16.20 5.30 2.96
N ASN A 79 15.00 5.68 3.39
CA ASN A 79 14.15 4.91 4.29
C ASN A 79 12.77 4.73 3.66
N TYR A 80 12.53 3.58 3.06
CA TYR A 80 11.33 3.28 2.30
C TYR A 80 10.16 2.82 3.19
N LEU A 81 8.94 3.16 2.77
CA LEU A 81 7.75 2.52 3.27
C LEU A 81 7.60 1.18 2.55
N VAL A 82 7.72 0.09 3.30
CA VAL A 82 7.59 -1.27 2.78
C VAL A 82 6.54 -2.04 3.57
N LEU A 83 5.76 -2.87 2.88
CA LEU A 83 4.77 -3.75 3.51
C LEU A 83 5.47 -4.88 4.27
N PRO A 84 4.79 -5.53 5.23
CA PRO A 84 5.34 -6.67 5.95
C PRO A 84 5.91 -7.74 5.02
N PHE A 85 7.05 -8.32 5.38
CA PHE A 85 7.76 -9.29 4.57
C PHE A 85 7.15 -10.69 4.65
N ASN A 86 6.73 -11.09 5.86
CA ASN A 86 6.10 -12.40 6.03
C ASN A 86 4.62 -12.37 5.68
N GLU A 87 4.08 -13.51 5.29
CA GLU A 87 2.72 -13.63 4.78
C GLU A 87 1.65 -13.42 5.87
N LEU A 88 1.93 -13.82 7.11
CA LEU A 88 0.97 -13.67 8.22
C LEU A 88 0.79 -12.20 8.58
N ASP A 89 1.89 -11.47 8.78
CA ASP A 89 1.83 -10.04 9.09
C ASP A 89 1.24 -9.24 7.92
N ARG A 90 1.51 -9.67 6.68
CA ARG A 90 0.91 -9.06 5.48
C ARG A 90 -0.60 -9.29 5.42
N ALA A 91 -1.06 -10.48 5.79
CA ALA A 91 -2.48 -10.80 5.87
C ALA A 91 -3.15 -9.98 6.97
N GLU A 92 -2.55 -9.91 8.16
CA GLU A 92 -3.08 -9.13 9.28
C GLU A 92 -3.06 -7.62 8.99
N PHE A 93 -2.01 -7.11 8.36
CA PHE A 93 -1.95 -5.73 7.86
C PHE A 93 -3.12 -5.44 6.92
N THR A 94 -3.40 -6.36 5.98
CA THR A 94 -4.52 -6.21 5.04
C THR A 94 -5.86 -6.22 5.76
N ILE A 95 -6.06 -7.08 6.76
CA ILE A 95 -7.28 -7.10 7.58
C ILE A 95 -7.47 -5.77 8.31
N ASN A 96 -6.41 -5.21 8.92
CA ASN A 96 -6.51 -3.92 9.59
C ASN A 96 -6.72 -2.76 8.61
N LEU A 97 -6.16 -2.82 7.42
CA LEU A 97 -6.47 -1.87 6.34
C LEU A 97 -7.95 -1.94 5.94
N MET A 98 -8.56 -3.12 5.86
CA MET A 98 -10.00 -3.26 5.61
C MET A 98 -10.84 -2.69 6.77
N ARG A 99 -10.40 -2.89 8.01
CA ARG A 99 -11.02 -2.27 9.18
C ARG A 99 -10.93 -0.74 9.14
N PHE A 100 -9.79 -0.20 8.70
CA PHE A 100 -9.62 1.24 8.46
C PHE A 100 -10.60 1.75 7.40
N TYR A 101 -10.83 0.99 6.32
CA TYR A 101 -11.82 1.37 5.31
C TYR A 101 -13.23 1.42 5.88
N GLY A 102 -13.61 0.41 6.68
CA GLY A 102 -14.93 0.28 7.25
C GLY A 102 -15.17 1.10 8.53
N ALA A 103 -14.17 1.80 9.04
CA ALA A 103 -14.33 2.61 10.25
C ALA A 103 -15.34 3.74 10.03
N THR A 104 -16.32 3.82 10.94
CA THR A 104 -17.39 4.82 10.91
C THR A 104 -17.11 6.05 11.77
N ASP A 105 -16.11 5.94 12.66
CA ASP A 105 -15.67 7.01 13.54
C ASP A 105 -14.15 7.08 13.61
N HIS A 106 -13.65 8.20 14.08
CA HIS A 106 -12.21 8.49 14.17
C HIS A 106 -11.46 7.57 15.13
N SER A 107 -12.11 7.10 16.20
CA SER A 107 -11.50 6.18 17.18
C SER A 107 -11.24 4.81 16.57
N ALA A 108 -12.23 4.26 15.86
CA ALA A 108 -12.11 2.99 15.16
C ALA A 108 -11.06 3.07 14.03
N GLU A 109 -11.04 4.19 13.29
CA GLU A 109 -10.05 4.45 12.24
C GLU A 109 -8.63 4.48 12.81
N ASN A 110 -8.39 5.23 13.89
CA ASN A 110 -7.10 5.30 14.55
C ASN A 110 -6.65 3.96 15.13
N LYS A 111 -7.57 3.19 15.72
CA LYS A 111 -7.27 1.85 16.26
C LYS A 111 -6.82 0.90 15.16
N ALA A 112 -7.52 0.89 14.03
CA ALA A 112 -7.15 0.06 12.88
C ALA A 112 -5.78 0.48 12.31
N PHE A 113 -5.56 1.78 12.18
CA PHE A 113 -4.30 2.35 11.70
C PHE A 113 -3.13 2.01 12.63
N SER A 114 -3.27 2.17 13.96
CA SER A 114 -2.22 1.81 14.93
C SER A 114 -1.82 0.35 14.80
N LYS A 115 -2.80 -0.55 14.65
CA LYS A 115 -2.52 -1.98 14.44
C LYS A 115 -1.79 -2.28 13.12
N MET A 116 -2.06 -1.50 12.08
CA MET A 116 -1.29 -1.61 10.83
C MET A 116 0.18 -1.25 11.06
N LEU A 117 0.45 -0.17 11.82
CA LEU A 117 1.80 0.29 12.09
C LEU A 117 2.63 -0.71 12.90
N GLU A 118 2.00 -1.42 13.85
CA GLU A 118 2.65 -2.45 14.68
C GLU A 118 3.19 -3.64 13.86
N LEU A 119 2.64 -3.88 12.67
CA LEU A 119 3.00 -4.98 11.78
C LEU A 119 4.10 -4.61 10.78
N LEU A 120 4.50 -3.34 10.73
CA LEU A 120 5.50 -2.88 9.78
C LEU A 120 6.91 -3.36 10.16
N PRO A 121 7.73 -3.73 9.18
CA PRO A 121 9.09 -4.16 9.45
C PRO A 121 9.91 -3.01 10.04
N ASN A 122 10.74 -3.32 11.02
CA ASN A 122 11.71 -2.38 11.57
C ASN A 122 12.86 -2.13 10.57
N ASP A 123 13.69 -1.12 10.85
CA ASP A 123 14.78 -0.72 9.96
C ASP A 123 15.83 -1.83 9.76
N ASN A 124 16.10 -2.66 10.78
CA ASN A 124 17.03 -3.76 10.69
C ASN A 124 16.52 -4.87 9.76
N GLU A 125 15.22 -5.20 9.84
CA GLU A 125 14.58 -6.15 8.93
C GLU A 125 14.62 -5.65 7.48
N GLN A 126 14.42 -4.35 7.27
CA GLN A 126 14.50 -3.75 5.93
C GLN A 126 15.92 -3.85 5.35
N ILE A 127 16.95 -3.55 6.15
CA ILE A 127 18.36 -3.66 5.76
C ILE A 127 18.70 -5.12 5.41
N TYR A 128 18.28 -6.06 6.25
CA TYR A 128 18.51 -7.48 6.03
C TYR A 128 17.89 -7.97 4.71
N HIS A 129 16.64 -7.61 4.44
CA HIS A 129 15.98 -7.97 3.19
C HIS A 129 16.59 -7.29 1.96
N LYS A 130 17.07 -6.05 2.09
CA LYS A 130 17.80 -5.36 1.02
C LYS A 130 19.06 -6.16 0.65
N HIS A 131 19.88 -6.54 1.61
CA HIS A 131 21.11 -7.32 1.36
C HIS A 131 20.82 -8.67 0.70
N ILE A 132 19.80 -9.41 1.16
CA ILE A 132 19.42 -10.69 0.54
C ILE A 132 19.01 -10.48 -0.92
N ASN A 133 18.24 -9.43 -1.22
CA ASN A 133 17.79 -9.16 -2.57
C ASN A 133 18.94 -8.73 -3.49
N GLU A 134 19.90 -7.95 -2.99
CA GLU A 134 21.11 -7.58 -3.72
C GLU A 134 21.95 -8.83 -4.04
N GLN A 135 22.15 -9.74 -3.09
CA GLN A 135 22.87 -10.99 -3.31
C GLN A 135 22.16 -11.89 -4.34
N LYS A 136 20.82 -11.95 -4.32
CA LYS A 136 20.04 -12.68 -5.32
C LYS A 136 20.11 -12.05 -6.71
N ALA A 137 20.11 -10.73 -6.80
CA ALA A 137 20.22 -10.00 -8.05
C ALA A 137 21.58 -10.18 -8.73
N LEU A 138 22.64 -10.36 -7.96
CA LEU A 138 24.00 -10.59 -8.46
C LEU A 138 24.20 -12.01 -9.04
N ASN A 139 23.27 -12.94 -8.83
CA ASN A 139 23.34 -14.28 -9.40
C ASN A 139 22.44 -14.43 -10.65
N PRO A 140 22.99 -14.32 -11.88
CA PRO A 140 22.20 -14.36 -13.11
C PRO A 140 21.49 -15.71 -13.33
N LYS A 141 21.86 -16.78 -12.64
CA LYS A 141 21.21 -18.09 -12.70
C LYS A 141 19.86 -18.13 -11.95
N THR A 142 19.59 -17.16 -11.08
CA THR A 142 18.36 -17.11 -10.29
C THR A 142 17.28 -16.20 -10.91
N VAL A 143 17.61 -15.43 -11.95
CA VAL A 143 16.66 -14.59 -12.67
C VAL A 143 15.80 -15.46 -13.58
N LYS A 144 14.65 -15.88 -13.06
CA LYS A 144 13.61 -16.52 -13.88
C LYS A 144 12.81 -15.43 -14.62
N LEU A 145 13.08 -15.22 -15.89
CA LEU A 145 12.22 -14.42 -16.76
C LEU A 145 10.83 -15.07 -16.81
N LYS A 146 9.78 -14.27 -16.63
CA LYS A 146 8.40 -14.76 -16.76
C LYS A 146 8.22 -15.36 -18.16
N PRO A 147 7.49 -16.48 -18.30
CA PRO A 147 7.31 -17.17 -19.61
C PRO A 147 6.75 -16.30 -20.72
N LEU A 148 5.99 -15.24 -20.41
CA LEU A 148 5.43 -14.29 -21.36
C LEU A 148 6.48 -13.56 -22.23
N PHE A 149 7.71 -13.42 -21.75
CA PHE A 149 8.78 -12.79 -22.54
C PHE A 149 9.58 -13.78 -23.41
N ARG A 150 9.27 -15.06 -23.32
CA ARG A 150 9.99 -16.12 -24.10
C ARG A 150 9.43 -16.36 -25.49
N ASN A 151 8.19 -15.97 -25.76
CA ASN A 151 7.48 -16.36 -27.00
C ASN A 151 7.49 -15.31 -28.10
N ASP A 152 7.80 -14.04 -27.81
CA ASP A 152 7.68 -12.97 -28.82
C ASP A 152 8.79 -12.95 -29.87
N HIS A 153 9.85 -13.75 -29.72
CA HIS A 153 10.93 -13.81 -30.70
C HIS A 153 10.83 -14.90 -31.73
N LYS A 154 9.82 -15.81 -31.66
CA LYS A 154 9.66 -16.88 -32.63
C LYS A 154 8.72 -16.56 -33.79
N GLU A 155 7.89 -15.56 -33.68
CA GLU A 155 6.92 -15.18 -34.72
C GLU A 155 7.39 -14.09 -35.71
N MET A 156 8.54 -13.46 -35.46
CA MET A 156 9.11 -12.45 -36.37
C MET A 156 10.08 -13.03 -37.46
N ARG A 157 10.14 -14.34 -37.62
CA ARG A 157 10.94 -14.96 -38.66
C ARG A 157 10.09 -15.90 -39.53
N ARG A 158 9.11 -15.29 -40.22
CA ARG A 158 8.51 -15.89 -41.43
C ARG A 158 8.11 -14.81 -42.43
#